data_287f61dfb2609a90479aada654948705
#
_entry.id   287f61dfb2609a90479aada654948705
#
_cell.length_a   1.000
_cell.length_b   1.000
_cell.length_c   1.000
_cell.angle_alpha   90.00
_cell.angle_beta   90.00
_cell.angle_gamma   90.00
#
_symmetry.space_group_name_H-M   'P 1'
#
loop_
_entity.id
_entity.type
_entity.pdbx_description
1 polymer ?
#
loop_
_entity_poly.entity_id
_entity_poly.type
_entity_poly.pdbx_seq_one_letter_code
_entity_poly.pdbx_strand_id
1 'polypeptide(L)'
;CTMSASTTYTPLRDDTGSRSLSTNEQQFIRSCATGIITKTSSNSTQIDRNGSILRTDGRTAGESRPIRLSFGRAHNTSECTVQFGANTRVSSVVTCQLIPPPHADRPNDGAIAFSVDLSPMSAMGFEYVQPSSTLTGQASSGMGQAQDDGQKLLSNRILRIMERTLLNGGAIDAEALCVQSGKWVWRLMVDVTVLDHGGNLVDACVLSAVAALRHFRKPEVDVEENGGGPTVLHSDEREPTPLPLHHTPLTVTFALYADPTGASTTVSALIDPSHREELVMDGTTTFSFNKYGEMCSLDFPGGCELKPRQLVTCATLGKRKCVELCEILETSLV
;
A
#
# COMPACT_ATOMS: atom_id res chain seq x y z
N CYS A 1 -47.37 -24.53 20.48
CA CYS A 1 -45.94 -24.57 20.13
C CYS A 1 -45.60 -23.30 19.39
N THR A 2 -45.15 -22.29 20.11
CA THR A 2 -44.61 -21.06 19.58
C THR A 2 -43.14 -21.30 19.29
N MET A 3 -42.77 -21.43 18.02
CA MET A 3 -41.38 -21.37 17.60
C MET A 3 -40.92 -19.92 17.78
N SER A 4 -40.12 -19.69 18.81
CA SER A 4 -39.33 -18.45 18.92
C SER A 4 -38.32 -18.50 17.79
N ALA A 5 -38.48 -17.62 16.80
CA ALA A 5 -37.43 -17.32 15.88
C ALA A 5 -36.24 -16.78 16.71
N SER A 6 -35.25 -17.63 16.93
CA SER A 6 -33.98 -17.19 17.43
C SER A 6 -33.43 -16.28 16.36
N THR A 7 -33.51 -14.97 16.57
CA THR A 7 -32.66 -14.01 15.87
C THR A 7 -31.24 -14.42 16.22
N THR A 8 -30.67 -15.27 15.41
CA THR A 8 -29.23 -15.50 15.41
C THR A 8 -28.61 -14.15 15.08
N TYR A 9 -28.19 -13.46 16.13
CA TYR A 9 -27.24 -12.37 16.00
C TYR A 9 -26.01 -13.01 15.35
N THR A 10 -25.89 -12.85 14.05
CA THR A 10 -24.63 -13.09 13.38
C THR A 10 -23.69 -12.01 13.90
N PRO A 11 -22.70 -12.36 14.72
CA PRO A 11 -21.67 -11.40 15.07
C PRO A 11 -21.10 -10.90 13.75
N LEU A 12 -20.59 -9.69 13.73
CA LEU A 12 -19.99 -8.96 12.60
C LEU A 12 -18.95 -9.76 11.77
N ARG A 13 -18.91 -11.05 11.94
CA ARG A 13 -18.05 -12.03 11.32
C ARG A 13 -18.90 -12.90 10.43
N ASP A 14 -18.92 -12.60 9.14
CA ASP A 14 -19.32 -13.59 8.14
C ASP A 14 -18.27 -14.71 8.12
N ASP A 15 -18.69 -15.92 7.79
CA ASP A 15 -17.79 -17.08 7.65
C ASP A 15 -16.70 -16.87 6.59
N THR A 16 -16.81 -15.81 5.79
CA THR A 16 -15.83 -15.36 4.79
C THR A 16 -14.90 -14.25 5.29
N GLY A 17 -15.02 -13.81 6.54
CA GLY A 17 -14.19 -12.75 7.12
C GLY A 17 -14.43 -11.35 6.56
N SER A 18 -15.17 -11.19 5.49
CA SER A 18 -15.59 -9.90 4.95
C SER A 18 -17.07 -9.68 5.22
N ARG A 19 -17.41 -8.51 5.73
CA ARG A 19 -18.80 -8.11 5.86
C ARG A 19 -19.41 -7.95 4.47
N SER A 20 -20.24 -8.89 4.05
CA SER A 20 -20.97 -8.77 2.80
C SER A 20 -21.89 -7.56 2.87
N LEU A 21 -21.69 -6.63 1.95
CA LEU A 21 -22.59 -5.49 1.81
C LEU A 21 -23.94 -5.99 1.29
N SER A 22 -25.03 -5.45 1.82
CA SER A 22 -26.35 -5.73 1.27
C SER A 22 -26.44 -5.21 -0.17
N THR A 23 -27.30 -5.81 -0.99
CA THR A 23 -27.49 -5.38 -2.39
C THR A 23 -27.90 -3.90 -2.50
N ASN A 24 -28.66 -3.39 -1.54
CA ASN A 24 -29.05 -1.99 -1.50
C ASN A 24 -27.86 -1.08 -1.17
N GLU A 25 -26.99 -1.48 -0.23
CA GLU A 25 -25.76 -0.74 0.10
C GLU A 25 -24.81 -0.71 -1.10
N GLN A 26 -24.62 -1.85 -1.77
CA GLN A 26 -23.79 -1.92 -2.98
C GLN A 26 -24.31 -0.98 -4.08
N GLN A 27 -25.63 -1.00 -4.34
CA GLN A 27 -26.25 -0.10 -5.32
C GLN A 27 -26.11 1.37 -4.92
N PHE A 28 -26.26 1.68 -3.64
CA PHE A 28 -26.09 3.04 -3.13
C PHE A 28 -24.65 3.53 -3.32
N ILE A 29 -23.66 2.75 -2.87
CA ILE A 29 -22.24 3.09 -3.04
C ILE A 29 -21.89 3.26 -4.52
N ARG A 30 -22.36 2.33 -5.38
CA ARG A 30 -22.16 2.41 -6.82
C ARG A 30 -22.80 3.64 -7.43
N SER A 31 -24.02 4.02 -7.03
CA SER A 31 -24.68 5.24 -7.51
C SER A 31 -23.92 6.51 -7.10
N CYS A 32 -23.39 6.55 -5.89
CA CYS A 32 -22.53 7.66 -5.44
C CYS A 32 -21.21 7.72 -6.24
N ALA A 33 -20.64 6.56 -6.57
CA ALA A 33 -19.38 6.47 -7.31
C ALA A 33 -19.54 6.84 -8.81
N THR A 34 -20.64 6.39 -9.44
CA THR A 34 -20.87 6.62 -10.87
C THR A 34 -21.56 7.96 -11.17
N GLY A 35 -22.11 8.61 -10.18
CA GLY A 35 -22.89 9.81 -10.38
C GLY A 35 -24.25 9.58 -11.05
N ILE A 36 -24.67 8.33 -11.22
CA ILE A 36 -25.91 7.95 -11.87
C ILE A 36 -26.99 7.80 -10.81
N ILE A 37 -27.84 8.79 -10.71
CA ILE A 37 -29.04 8.72 -9.87
C ILE A 37 -30.07 7.87 -10.60
N THR A 38 -30.25 6.62 -10.18
CA THR A 38 -31.44 5.87 -10.57
C THR A 38 -32.65 6.53 -9.94
N LYS A 39 -33.58 7.03 -10.77
CA LYS A 39 -34.79 7.79 -10.37
C LYS A 39 -35.76 7.05 -9.44
N THR A 40 -35.39 5.92 -8.87
CA THR A 40 -36.24 5.03 -8.07
C THR A 40 -36.16 5.25 -6.57
N SER A 41 -35.27 6.07 -6.04
CA SER A 41 -35.26 6.40 -4.62
C SER A 41 -35.27 7.90 -4.38
N SER A 42 -36.41 8.37 -3.94
CA SER A 42 -36.71 9.76 -3.58
C SER A 42 -36.03 10.25 -2.29
N ASN A 43 -34.94 9.61 -1.83
CA ASN A 43 -34.30 9.99 -0.59
C ASN A 43 -32.78 10.21 -0.77
N SER A 44 -32.43 11.48 -0.72
CA SER A 44 -31.14 12.05 -0.26
C SER A 44 -29.86 11.53 -0.90
N THR A 45 -29.67 11.78 -2.20
CA THR A 45 -28.31 11.93 -2.72
C THR A 45 -27.72 13.20 -2.11
N GLN A 46 -26.61 13.08 -1.40
CA GLN A 46 -25.90 14.26 -0.91
C GLN A 46 -25.27 14.96 -2.12
N ILE A 47 -25.84 16.07 -2.50
CA ILE A 47 -25.34 16.93 -3.58
C ILE A 47 -24.67 18.12 -2.89
N ASP A 48 -23.43 18.40 -3.23
CA ASP A 48 -22.73 19.59 -2.78
C ASP A 48 -23.39 20.86 -3.36
N ARG A 49 -23.11 22.02 -2.76
CA ARG A 49 -23.63 23.34 -3.21
C ARG A 49 -23.31 23.65 -4.68
N ASN A 50 -22.33 22.96 -5.25
CA ASN A 50 -21.91 23.08 -6.66
C ASN A 50 -22.53 22.02 -7.58
N GLY A 51 -23.47 21.18 -7.11
CA GLY A 51 -24.13 20.16 -7.92
C GLY A 51 -23.29 18.90 -8.18
N SER A 52 -22.16 18.74 -7.53
CA SER A 52 -21.35 17.52 -7.61
C SER A 52 -21.88 16.46 -6.65
N ILE A 53 -21.88 15.20 -7.08
CA ILE A 53 -22.29 14.07 -6.26
C ILE A 53 -21.18 13.75 -5.29
N LEU A 54 -21.53 13.67 -4.01
CA LEU A 54 -20.60 13.32 -2.95
C LEU A 54 -20.54 11.80 -2.75
N ARG A 55 -19.36 11.31 -2.43
CA ARG A 55 -19.12 9.93 -1.99
C ARG A 55 -19.77 9.67 -0.63
N THR A 56 -19.78 8.42 -0.19
CA THR A 56 -20.37 8.02 1.10
C THR A 56 -19.73 8.71 2.31
N ASP A 57 -18.48 9.13 2.18
CA ASP A 57 -17.71 9.85 3.20
C ASP A 57 -17.68 11.40 3.00
N GLY A 58 -18.45 11.92 2.06
CA GLY A 58 -18.57 13.34 1.79
C GLY A 58 -17.49 13.94 0.90
N ARG A 59 -16.55 13.13 0.37
CA ARG A 59 -15.51 13.57 -0.56
C ARG A 59 -16.03 13.62 -2.01
N THR A 60 -15.37 14.41 -2.83
CA THR A 60 -15.55 14.39 -4.29
C THR A 60 -14.75 13.25 -4.93
N ALA A 61 -15.02 12.91 -6.18
CA ALA A 61 -14.33 11.82 -6.89
C ALA A 61 -12.79 11.98 -6.98
N GLY A 62 -12.33 13.23 -7.06
CA GLY A 62 -10.90 13.56 -7.17
C GLY A 62 -10.20 13.89 -5.86
N GLU A 63 -10.88 13.76 -4.73
CA GLU A 63 -10.36 14.11 -3.42
C GLU A 63 -9.85 12.90 -2.64
N SER A 64 -8.65 13.02 -2.07
CA SER A 64 -8.04 12.02 -1.21
C SER A 64 -8.27 12.33 0.28
N ARG A 65 -8.18 11.32 1.12
CA ARG A 65 -8.21 11.47 2.59
C ARG A 65 -7.01 12.31 3.07
N PRO A 66 -7.16 13.05 4.20
CA PRO A 66 -6.03 13.73 4.82
C PRO A 66 -4.99 12.69 5.29
N ILE A 67 -3.72 13.03 5.08
CA ILE A 67 -2.60 12.14 5.38
C ILE A 67 -1.84 12.70 6.58
N ARG A 68 -1.47 11.83 7.49
CA ARG A 68 -0.59 12.13 8.63
C ARG A 68 0.58 11.18 8.61
N LEU A 69 1.77 11.74 8.79
CA LEU A 69 3.02 11.01 8.90
C LEU A 69 3.58 11.20 10.29
N SER A 70 4.03 10.12 10.92
CA SER A 70 4.77 10.16 12.17
C SER A 70 6.03 9.32 12.04
N PHE A 71 7.15 9.89 12.48
CA PHE A 71 8.45 9.26 12.37
C PHE A 71 8.96 8.88 13.76
N GLY A 72 9.50 7.67 13.86
CA GLY A 72 10.24 7.17 15.00
C GLY A 72 11.65 6.80 14.60
N ARG A 73 12.60 6.96 15.51
CA ARG A 73 13.98 6.56 15.31
C ARG A 73 14.49 5.81 16.53
N ALA A 74 14.99 4.62 16.30
CA ALA A 74 15.75 3.87 17.28
C ALA A 74 17.15 3.58 16.69
N HIS A 75 18.05 2.98 17.48
CA HIS A 75 19.39 2.62 17.02
C HIS A 75 19.34 1.85 15.70
N ASN A 76 19.95 2.38 14.65
CA ASN A 76 20.08 1.77 13.32
C ASN A 76 18.75 1.38 12.67
N THR A 77 17.64 1.89 13.14
CA THR A 77 16.31 1.65 12.60
C THR A 77 15.56 2.96 12.36
N SER A 78 14.74 2.98 11.34
CA SER A 78 13.82 4.08 11.06
C SER A 78 12.42 3.53 10.98
N GLU A 79 11.50 4.16 11.69
CA GLU A 79 10.09 3.84 11.66
C GLU A 79 9.31 5.00 11.07
N CYS A 80 8.35 4.69 10.23
CA CYS A 80 7.36 5.66 9.76
C CYS A 80 5.97 5.05 9.84
N THR A 81 5.09 5.73 10.55
CA THR A 81 3.66 5.39 10.56
C THR A 81 2.91 6.38 9.71
N VAL A 82 2.18 5.87 8.73
CA VAL A 82 1.31 6.63 7.83
C VAL A 82 -0.14 6.38 8.19
N GLN A 83 -0.92 7.43 8.24
CA GLN A 83 -2.35 7.37 8.47
C GLN A 83 -3.11 8.10 7.37
N PHE A 84 -4.01 7.38 6.66
CA PHE A 84 -4.95 7.93 5.69
C PHE A 84 -6.33 8.11 6.34
N GLY A 85 -6.70 9.35 6.59
CA GLY A 85 -7.93 9.65 7.33
C GLY A 85 -7.91 9.09 8.74
N ALA A 86 -9.04 8.48 9.15
CA ALA A 86 -9.18 7.85 10.46
C ALA A 86 -8.97 6.32 10.43
N ASN A 87 -9.08 5.69 9.26
CA ASN A 87 -9.37 4.26 9.16
C ASN A 87 -8.26 3.42 8.53
N THR A 88 -7.25 4.03 7.89
CA THR A 88 -6.12 3.26 7.34
C THR A 88 -4.85 3.68 8.05
N ARG A 89 -4.14 2.73 8.64
CA ARG A 89 -2.88 2.96 9.34
C ARG A 89 -1.88 1.88 8.97
N VAL A 90 -0.69 2.29 8.55
CA VAL A 90 0.41 1.40 8.17
C VAL A 90 1.67 1.88 8.83
N SER A 91 2.45 0.97 9.40
CA SER A 91 3.79 1.24 9.94
C SER A 91 4.83 0.54 9.09
N SER A 92 5.90 1.23 8.78
CA SER A 92 7.06 0.66 8.08
C SER A 92 8.31 0.86 8.91
N VAL A 93 9.06 -0.22 9.07
CA VAL A 93 10.34 -0.22 9.80
C VAL A 93 11.45 -0.58 8.81
N VAL A 94 12.48 0.25 8.74
CA VAL A 94 13.68 0.00 7.95
C VAL A 94 14.80 -0.39 8.87
N THR A 95 15.39 -1.56 8.61
CA THR A 95 16.56 -2.08 9.32
C THR A 95 17.70 -2.36 8.35
N CYS A 96 18.94 -2.37 8.82
CA CYS A 96 20.09 -2.67 8.01
C CYS A 96 20.95 -3.77 8.66
N GLN A 97 21.51 -4.62 7.82
CA GLN A 97 22.42 -5.70 8.23
C GLN A 97 23.60 -5.77 7.27
N LEU A 98 24.78 -6.07 7.78
CA LEU A 98 25.95 -6.37 6.96
C LEU A 98 25.93 -7.83 6.55
N ILE A 99 26.02 -8.08 5.24
CA ILE A 99 26.04 -9.41 4.66
C ILE A 99 27.17 -9.50 3.61
N PRO A 100 27.66 -10.68 3.28
CA PRO A 100 28.44 -10.86 2.07
C PRO A 100 27.57 -10.59 0.82
N PRO A 101 28.14 -10.17 -0.31
CA PRO A 101 27.38 -9.88 -1.53
C PRO A 101 26.51 -11.08 -1.94
N PRO A 102 25.20 -10.87 -2.17
CA PRO A 102 24.29 -11.96 -2.51
C PRO A 102 24.52 -12.51 -3.93
N HIS A 103 25.08 -11.71 -4.82
CA HIS A 103 25.34 -12.06 -6.21
C HIS A 103 26.82 -11.96 -6.53
N ALA A 104 27.41 -13.08 -6.97
CA ALA A 104 28.82 -13.12 -7.37
C ALA A 104 29.12 -12.23 -8.58
N ASP A 105 28.12 -12.06 -9.49
CA ASP A 105 28.26 -11.25 -10.71
C ASP A 105 28.26 -9.75 -10.42
N ARG A 106 27.70 -9.33 -9.28
CA ARG A 106 27.62 -7.92 -8.86
C ARG A 106 28.08 -7.76 -7.41
N PRO A 107 29.39 -7.80 -7.20
CA PRO A 107 29.95 -7.79 -5.84
C PRO A 107 29.81 -6.46 -5.11
N ASN A 108 29.41 -5.40 -5.81
CA ASN A 108 29.26 -4.05 -5.26
C ASN A 108 27.81 -3.70 -4.94
N ASP A 109 26.85 -4.50 -5.41
CA ASP A 109 25.44 -4.19 -5.19
C ASP A 109 24.99 -4.65 -3.80
N GLY A 110 24.41 -3.74 -3.02
CA GLY A 110 23.72 -4.07 -1.79
C GLY A 110 22.40 -4.82 -2.06
N ALA A 111 21.85 -5.41 -1.01
CA ALA A 111 20.57 -6.09 -1.08
C ALA A 111 19.47 -5.26 -0.44
N ILE A 112 18.28 -5.30 -1.03
CA ILE A 112 17.08 -4.70 -0.45
C ILE A 112 16.00 -5.74 -0.46
N ALA A 113 15.35 -5.94 0.67
CA ALA A 113 14.25 -6.88 0.82
C ALA A 113 13.04 -6.15 1.40
N PHE A 114 11.88 -6.43 0.83
CA PHE A 114 10.60 -5.93 1.33
C PHE A 114 9.82 -7.08 1.94
N SER A 115 9.13 -6.78 3.04
CA SER A 115 8.18 -7.68 3.69
C SER A 115 6.88 -6.92 3.92
N VAL A 116 5.76 -7.55 3.68
CA VAL A 116 4.42 -6.96 3.92
C VAL A 116 3.63 -7.92 4.78
N ASP A 117 3.32 -7.46 5.98
CA ASP A 117 2.52 -8.19 6.95
C ASP A 117 1.15 -7.54 7.13
N LEU A 118 0.11 -8.32 6.90
CA LEU A 118 -1.27 -7.92 7.11
C LEU A 118 -1.69 -8.40 8.50
N SER A 119 -1.63 -7.49 9.48
CA SER A 119 -1.97 -7.82 10.86
C SER A 119 -3.42 -8.31 10.99
N PRO A 120 -3.67 -9.42 11.70
CA PRO A 120 -5.02 -9.89 11.99
C PRO A 120 -5.90 -8.86 12.73
N MET A 121 -5.28 -7.90 13.39
CA MET A 121 -5.98 -6.82 14.08
C MET A 121 -6.51 -5.75 13.13
N SER A 122 -5.96 -5.65 11.92
CA SER A 122 -6.27 -4.57 10.99
C SER A 122 -7.60 -4.74 10.27
N ALA A 123 -8.05 -5.97 10.06
CA ALA A 123 -9.37 -6.25 9.47
C ALA A 123 -9.87 -7.62 9.89
N MET A 124 -11.21 -7.76 9.93
CA MET A 124 -11.86 -9.03 10.30
C MET A 124 -11.58 -10.18 9.30
N GLY A 125 -11.09 -9.85 8.10
CA GLY A 125 -10.76 -10.85 7.07
C GLY A 125 -9.31 -11.33 7.11
N PHE A 126 -8.46 -10.73 7.93
CA PHE A 126 -7.07 -11.12 8.05
C PHE A 126 -6.89 -12.05 9.24
N GLU A 127 -6.69 -13.33 8.97
CA GLU A 127 -6.38 -14.31 10.01
C GLU A 127 -4.86 -14.53 10.07
N TYR A 128 -4.36 -14.80 11.28
CA TYR A 128 -2.96 -15.16 11.43
C TYR A 128 -2.75 -16.55 10.85
N VAL A 129 -2.14 -16.61 9.69
CA VAL A 129 -1.69 -17.86 9.09
C VAL A 129 -0.32 -18.14 9.62
N GLN A 130 -0.20 -19.15 10.48
CA GLN A 130 1.11 -19.67 10.82
C GLN A 130 1.81 -20.13 9.54
N PRO A 131 3.06 -19.73 9.29
CA PRO A 131 3.83 -20.32 8.21
C PRO A 131 3.84 -21.81 8.44
N SER A 132 3.17 -22.58 7.58
CA SER A 132 3.14 -24.03 7.66
C SER A 132 4.59 -24.51 7.56
N SER A 133 5.15 -24.91 8.70
CA SER A 133 6.38 -25.67 8.70
C SER A 133 6.10 -26.96 7.93
N THR A 134 6.76 -27.13 6.82
CA THR A 134 6.66 -28.21 5.83
C THR A 134 7.08 -29.59 6.38
N LEU A 135 6.88 -29.86 7.68
CA LEU A 135 7.34 -31.11 8.32
C LEU A 135 6.23 -32.04 8.81
N THR A 136 4.98 -31.66 8.73
CA THR A 136 3.88 -32.59 9.06
C THR A 136 2.79 -32.49 8.02
N GLY A 137 2.75 -33.46 7.11
CA GLY A 137 1.74 -33.62 6.07
C GLY A 137 0.35 -33.99 6.62
N GLN A 138 -0.29 -33.06 7.33
CA GLN A 138 -1.71 -33.12 7.62
C GLN A 138 -2.39 -31.91 6.98
N ALA A 139 -2.98 -32.18 5.84
CA ALA A 139 -3.89 -31.27 5.17
C ALA A 139 -5.13 -31.07 6.07
N SER A 140 -5.21 -29.94 6.74
CA SER A 140 -6.43 -29.50 7.39
C SER A 140 -7.42 -29.03 6.33
N SER A 141 -8.54 -29.72 6.32
CA SER A 141 -9.61 -29.63 5.35
C SER A 141 -10.23 -28.24 5.18
N GLY A 142 -10.11 -27.68 4.04
CA GLY A 142 -11.18 -27.19 3.17
C GLY A 142 -11.72 -25.79 3.34
N MET A 143 -11.79 -25.15 4.50
CA MET A 143 -12.52 -23.88 4.65
C MET A 143 -11.65 -22.67 4.96
N GLY A 144 -10.47 -22.88 5.54
CA GLY A 144 -9.49 -21.80 5.81
C GLY A 144 -8.60 -21.44 4.61
N GLN A 145 -8.51 -22.29 3.60
CA GLN A 145 -7.57 -22.11 2.48
C GLN A 145 -7.95 -20.94 1.55
N ALA A 146 -9.23 -20.70 1.30
CA ALA A 146 -9.65 -19.65 0.37
C ALA A 146 -9.40 -18.21 0.91
N GLN A 147 -9.48 -18.03 2.23
CA GLN A 147 -9.20 -16.74 2.87
C GLN A 147 -7.69 -16.47 2.98
N ASP A 148 -6.92 -17.50 3.29
CA ASP A 148 -5.47 -17.45 3.31
C ASP A 148 -4.90 -17.09 1.92
N ASP A 149 -5.46 -17.65 0.86
CA ASP A 149 -5.08 -17.34 -0.51
C ASP A 149 -5.38 -15.88 -0.89
N GLY A 150 -6.52 -15.33 -0.47
CA GLY A 150 -6.88 -13.93 -0.72
C GLY A 150 -5.95 -12.93 -0.01
N GLN A 151 -5.61 -13.19 1.23
CA GLN A 151 -4.68 -12.37 2.02
C GLN A 151 -3.27 -12.43 1.44
N LYS A 152 -2.78 -13.61 1.10
CA LYS A 152 -1.49 -13.80 0.43
C LYS A 152 -1.46 -13.12 -0.93
N LEU A 153 -2.56 -13.16 -1.68
CA LEU A 153 -2.65 -12.49 -2.97
C LEU A 153 -2.52 -10.97 -2.82
N LEU A 154 -3.16 -10.39 -1.81
CA LEU A 154 -3.09 -8.96 -1.53
C LEU A 154 -1.69 -8.54 -1.09
N SER A 155 -1.08 -9.25 -0.12
CA SER A 155 0.28 -8.96 0.33
C SER A 155 1.30 -9.10 -0.80
N ASN A 156 1.20 -10.15 -1.60
CA ASN A 156 2.06 -10.35 -2.77
C ASN A 156 1.87 -9.28 -3.85
N ARG A 157 0.63 -8.78 -4.03
CA ARG A 157 0.38 -7.68 -4.95
C ARG A 157 1.05 -6.39 -4.48
N ILE A 158 0.89 -6.05 -3.21
CA ILE A 158 1.53 -4.86 -2.60
C ILE A 158 3.05 -4.98 -2.73
N LEU A 159 3.61 -6.13 -2.33
CA LEU A 159 5.05 -6.41 -2.43
C LEU A 159 5.57 -6.22 -3.87
N ARG A 160 4.88 -6.79 -4.85
CA ARG A 160 5.27 -6.67 -6.27
C ARG A 160 5.23 -5.22 -6.77
N ILE A 161 4.25 -4.44 -6.34
CA ILE A 161 4.16 -3.01 -6.69
C ILE A 161 5.34 -2.26 -6.06
N MET A 162 5.67 -2.53 -4.79
CA MET A 162 6.80 -1.93 -4.09
C MET A 162 8.13 -2.28 -4.77
N GLU A 163 8.37 -3.56 -5.05
CA GLU A 163 9.57 -4.00 -5.77
C GLU A 163 9.69 -3.33 -7.15
N ARG A 164 8.58 -3.29 -7.90
CA ARG A 164 8.57 -2.68 -9.22
C ARG A 164 8.85 -1.18 -9.18
N THR A 165 8.30 -0.48 -8.19
CA THR A 165 8.46 0.98 -8.08
C THR A 165 9.80 1.38 -7.48
N LEU A 166 10.29 0.67 -6.47
CA LEU A 166 11.48 1.07 -5.70
C LEU A 166 12.76 0.41 -6.21
N LEU A 167 12.74 -0.89 -6.54
CA LEU A 167 13.93 -1.60 -7.03
C LEU A 167 14.07 -1.47 -8.55
N ASN A 168 13.07 -1.95 -9.29
CA ASN A 168 13.15 -1.97 -10.75
C ASN A 168 13.09 -0.55 -11.35
N GLY A 169 12.44 0.39 -10.65
CA GLY A 169 12.43 1.80 -11.00
C GLY A 169 13.76 2.53 -10.73
N GLY A 170 14.73 1.87 -10.09
CA GLY A 170 16.03 2.48 -9.79
C GLY A 170 15.92 3.65 -8.80
N ALA A 171 14.96 3.61 -7.90
CA ALA A 171 14.78 4.67 -6.90
C ALA A 171 15.90 4.69 -5.86
N ILE A 172 16.42 3.50 -5.52
CA ILE A 172 17.47 3.32 -4.51
C ILE A 172 18.77 2.97 -5.22
N ASP A 173 19.85 3.64 -4.83
CA ASP A 173 21.19 3.34 -5.31
C ASP A 173 21.75 2.12 -4.58
N ALA A 174 21.77 0.97 -5.27
CA ALA A 174 22.29 -0.28 -4.72
C ALA A 174 23.81 -0.25 -4.54
N GLU A 175 24.55 0.47 -5.38
CA GLU A 175 26.01 0.58 -5.29
C GLU A 175 26.44 1.38 -4.06
N ALA A 176 25.64 2.38 -3.65
CA ALA A 176 25.90 3.17 -2.44
C ALA A 176 25.76 2.35 -1.12
N LEU A 177 25.23 1.16 -1.20
CA LEU A 177 25.17 0.20 -0.09
C LEU A 177 26.43 -0.66 0.04
N CYS A 178 27.39 -0.52 -0.86
CA CYS A 178 28.68 -1.22 -0.77
C CYS A 178 29.53 -0.64 0.35
N VAL A 179 30.08 -1.51 1.21
CA VAL A 179 31.08 -1.15 2.23
C VAL A 179 32.49 -1.51 1.75
N GLN A 180 32.65 -2.77 1.35
CA GLN A 180 33.90 -3.28 0.78
C GLN A 180 33.59 -4.22 -0.37
N SER A 181 34.06 -3.85 -1.57
CA SER A 181 33.84 -4.61 -2.79
C SER A 181 34.16 -6.09 -2.62
N GLY A 182 33.22 -6.95 -2.93
CA GLY A 182 33.37 -8.41 -2.88
C GLY A 182 33.39 -9.05 -1.49
N LYS A 183 33.34 -8.26 -0.41
CA LYS A 183 33.36 -8.82 0.96
C LYS A 183 32.11 -8.44 1.76
N TRP A 184 31.75 -7.15 1.84
CA TRP A 184 30.70 -6.66 2.70
C TRP A 184 29.83 -5.63 2.01
N VAL A 185 28.51 -5.88 2.05
CA VAL A 185 27.49 -4.96 1.56
C VAL A 185 26.38 -4.82 2.60
N TRP A 186 25.69 -3.68 2.57
CA TRP A 186 24.50 -3.48 3.37
C TRP A 186 23.30 -4.20 2.74
N ARG A 187 22.57 -4.92 3.57
CA ARG A 187 21.22 -5.38 3.27
C ARG A 187 20.24 -4.53 4.03
N LEU A 188 19.36 -3.84 3.31
CA LEU A 188 18.22 -3.13 3.86
C LEU A 188 17.02 -4.06 3.90
N MET A 189 16.34 -4.11 5.03
CA MET A 189 15.07 -4.79 5.20
C MET A 189 14.01 -3.75 5.50
N VAL A 190 12.95 -3.73 4.71
CA VAL A 190 11.80 -2.82 4.83
C VAL A 190 10.59 -3.66 5.18
N ASP A 191 10.24 -3.65 6.46
CA ASP A 191 9.11 -4.41 6.98
C ASP A 191 7.90 -3.48 7.10
N VAL A 192 6.86 -3.77 6.34
CA VAL A 192 5.62 -3.00 6.30
C VAL A 192 4.52 -3.76 7.01
N THR A 193 3.99 -3.21 8.07
CA THR A 193 2.91 -3.82 8.87
C THR A 193 1.64 -2.97 8.73
N VAL A 194 0.56 -3.59 8.28
CA VAL A 194 -0.75 -2.95 8.23
C VAL A 194 -1.41 -3.07 9.61
N LEU A 195 -1.67 -1.92 10.24
CA LEU A 195 -2.26 -1.84 11.58
C LEU A 195 -3.79 -1.68 11.52
N ASP A 196 -4.30 -0.99 10.50
CA ASP A 196 -5.73 -0.74 10.33
C ASP A 196 -6.07 -0.63 8.83
N HIS A 197 -7.15 -1.28 8.40
CA HIS A 197 -7.54 -1.38 6.99
C HIS A 197 -8.86 -0.67 6.70
N GLY A 198 -8.78 0.55 6.26
CA GLY A 198 -9.91 1.35 5.79
C GLY A 198 -9.96 1.57 4.27
N GLY A 199 -9.25 0.76 3.50
CA GLY A 199 -9.08 0.85 2.04
C GLY A 199 -7.78 1.53 1.62
N ASN A 200 -7.42 1.34 0.35
CA ASN A 200 -6.24 1.89 -0.32
C ASN A 200 -4.90 1.54 0.37
N LEU A 201 -4.73 0.25 0.65
CA LEU A 201 -3.50 -0.23 1.30
C LEU A 201 -2.26 -0.06 0.43
N VAL A 202 -2.39 -0.15 -0.89
CA VAL A 202 -1.26 -0.03 -1.81
C VAL A 202 -0.55 1.31 -1.63
N ASP A 203 -1.31 2.41 -1.70
CA ASP A 203 -0.74 3.75 -1.59
C ASP A 203 -0.19 4.01 -0.18
N ALA A 204 -0.89 3.52 0.86
CA ALA A 204 -0.44 3.67 2.23
C ALA A 204 0.87 2.91 2.50
N CYS A 205 1.00 1.67 2.01
CA CYS A 205 2.21 0.85 2.16
C CYS A 205 3.40 1.45 1.41
N VAL A 206 3.21 1.86 0.14
CA VAL A 206 4.29 2.49 -0.63
C VAL A 206 4.73 3.80 -0.01
N LEU A 207 3.78 4.66 0.40
CA LEU A 207 4.10 5.93 1.05
C LEU A 207 4.86 5.71 2.36
N SER A 208 4.43 4.74 3.20
CA SER A 208 5.11 4.46 4.47
C SER A 208 6.53 3.93 4.27
N ALA A 209 6.73 3.04 3.29
CA ALA A 209 8.04 2.50 2.96
C ALA A 209 8.99 3.60 2.42
N VAL A 210 8.52 4.42 1.50
CA VAL A 210 9.30 5.55 0.96
C VAL A 210 9.64 6.57 2.05
N ALA A 211 8.68 6.90 2.91
CA ALA A 211 8.90 7.82 4.03
C ALA A 211 9.93 7.28 5.03
N ALA A 212 9.84 5.99 5.38
CA ALA A 212 10.79 5.34 6.27
C ALA A 212 12.21 5.28 5.66
N LEU A 213 12.34 4.99 4.36
CA LEU A 213 13.61 5.00 3.63
C LEU A 213 14.24 6.40 3.55
N ARG A 214 13.43 7.42 3.34
CA ARG A 214 13.89 8.83 3.34
C ARG A 214 14.37 9.30 4.71
N HIS A 215 13.70 8.84 5.76
CA HIS A 215 14.06 9.14 7.14
C HIS A 215 15.25 8.31 7.63
N PHE A 216 15.49 7.14 7.02
CA PHE A 216 16.57 6.23 7.41
C PHE A 216 17.94 6.86 7.25
N ARG A 217 18.81 6.57 8.24
CA ARG A 217 20.23 6.96 8.24
C ARG A 217 21.07 5.71 8.36
N LYS A 218 21.96 5.53 7.40
CA LYS A 218 22.88 4.39 7.34
C LYS A 218 24.01 4.60 8.34
N PRO A 219 24.27 3.67 9.28
CA PRO A 219 25.43 3.74 10.18
C PRO A 219 26.72 3.57 9.39
N GLU A 220 27.79 4.18 9.88
CA GLU A 220 29.13 3.96 9.32
C GLU A 220 29.75 2.67 9.87
N VAL A 221 30.65 2.11 9.07
CA VAL A 221 31.36 0.87 9.38
C VAL A 221 32.85 1.13 9.33
N ASP A 222 33.54 0.73 10.37
CA ASP A 222 35.02 0.65 10.37
C ASP A 222 35.45 -0.76 9.99
N VAL A 223 36.34 -0.84 9.02
CA VAL A 223 36.89 -2.11 8.53
C VAL A 223 38.36 -2.15 8.85
N GLU A 224 38.72 -2.95 9.85
CA GLU A 224 40.14 -3.15 10.21
C GLU A 224 40.90 -3.84 9.07
N GLU A 225 42.00 -3.23 8.62
CA GLU A 225 42.86 -3.76 7.56
C GLU A 225 43.52 -5.13 7.93
N ASN A 226 43.61 -5.44 9.22
CA ASN A 226 44.30 -6.62 9.76
C ASN A 226 43.47 -7.92 9.79
N GLY A 227 42.33 -7.99 9.07
CA GLY A 227 41.50 -9.19 9.02
C GLY A 227 40.47 -9.30 10.15
N GLY A 228 40.30 -8.25 10.93
CA GLY A 228 39.15 -8.08 11.81
C GLY A 228 37.87 -7.95 10.98
N GLY A 229 36.75 -8.43 11.52
CA GLY A 229 35.43 -8.25 10.88
C GLY A 229 35.05 -6.78 10.84
N PRO A 230 34.06 -6.41 10.00
CA PRO A 230 33.53 -5.05 9.96
C PRO A 230 32.83 -4.72 11.29
N THR A 231 33.18 -3.61 11.89
CA THR A 231 32.56 -3.10 13.12
C THR A 231 31.62 -1.96 12.77
N VAL A 232 30.34 -2.10 13.12
CA VAL A 232 29.36 -1.02 12.94
C VAL A 232 29.57 -0.01 14.06
N LEU A 233 29.88 1.24 13.68
CA LEU A 233 30.10 2.31 14.62
C LEU A 233 28.77 2.79 15.22
N HIS A 234 28.81 3.16 16.49
CA HIS A 234 27.67 3.74 17.16
C HIS A 234 27.42 5.17 16.69
N SER A 235 26.16 5.63 16.72
CA SER A 235 25.77 7.00 16.31
C SER A 235 26.46 8.09 17.13
N ASP A 236 26.96 7.79 18.31
CA ASP A 236 27.70 8.74 19.17
C ASP A 236 29.17 8.90 18.72
N GLU A 237 29.72 7.91 18.03
CA GLU A 237 31.09 7.92 17.54
C GLU A 237 31.18 8.59 16.17
N ARG A 238 30.21 8.34 15.31
CA ARG A 238 30.13 8.93 13.96
C ARG A 238 28.67 9.18 13.55
N GLU A 239 28.44 10.31 12.93
CA GLU A 239 27.12 10.69 12.45
C GLU A 239 26.66 9.81 11.29
N PRO A 240 25.50 9.16 11.39
CA PRO A 240 25.00 8.28 10.35
C PRO A 240 24.59 9.04 9.09
N THR A 241 24.91 8.50 7.93
CA THR A 241 24.70 9.13 6.62
C THR A 241 23.30 8.84 6.05
N PRO A 242 22.68 9.82 5.36
CA PRO A 242 21.39 9.59 4.70
C PRO A 242 21.53 8.55 3.58
N LEU A 243 20.45 7.79 3.34
CA LEU A 243 20.40 6.89 2.20
C LEU A 243 20.27 7.70 0.90
N PRO A 244 21.17 7.50 -0.10
CA PRO A 244 21.04 8.16 -1.38
C PRO A 244 19.87 7.54 -2.17
N LEU A 245 18.86 8.35 -2.43
CA LEU A 245 17.73 8.02 -3.28
C LEU A 245 17.78 8.88 -4.53
N HIS A 246 17.78 8.27 -5.71
CA HIS A 246 17.74 8.98 -6.99
C HIS A 246 16.44 9.73 -7.18
N HIS A 247 15.32 9.09 -6.81
CA HIS A 247 13.99 9.69 -6.86
C HIS A 247 13.07 9.05 -5.81
N THR A 248 11.93 9.67 -5.58
CA THR A 248 10.91 9.21 -4.63
C THR A 248 9.63 8.87 -5.39
N PRO A 249 9.45 7.61 -5.82
CA PRO A 249 8.23 7.22 -6.50
C PRO A 249 7.12 7.01 -5.48
N LEU A 250 5.97 7.61 -5.72
CA LEU A 250 4.75 7.42 -4.93
C LEU A 250 3.64 6.88 -5.82
N THR A 251 2.70 6.18 -5.23
CA THR A 251 1.58 5.58 -5.95
C THR A 251 0.28 6.32 -5.69
N VAL A 252 -0.59 6.29 -6.69
CA VAL A 252 -1.96 6.78 -6.62
C VAL A 252 -2.87 5.75 -7.25
N THR A 253 -3.79 5.23 -6.45
CA THR A 253 -4.73 4.18 -6.84
C THR A 253 -6.10 4.75 -7.13
N PHE A 254 -6.68 4.28 -8.23
CA PHE A 254 -8.04 4.59 -8.67
C PHE A 254 -8.90 3.34 -8.59
N ALA A 255 -10.06 3.46 -7.97
CA ALA A 255 -11.13 2.48 -8.11
C ALA A 255 -11.97 2.80 -9.35
N LEU A 256 -12.29 1.79 -10.12
CA LEU A 256 -12.98 1.89 -11.40
C LEU A 256 -14.36 1.27 -11.30
N TYR A 257 -15.37 1.99 -11.79
CA TYR A 257 -16.76 1.55 -11.79
C TYR A 257 -17.31 1.63 -13.21
N ALA A 258 -17.72 0.49 -13.74
CA ALA A 258 -18.41 0.40 -15.01
C ALA A 258 -19.89 0.78 -14.83
N ASP A 259 -20.49 1.38 -15.88
CA ASP A 259 -21.91 1.68 -15.89
C ASP A 259 -22.72 0.37 -15.97
N PRO A 260 -23.56 0.04 -14.96
CA PRO A 260 -24.33 -1.20 -14.95
C PRO A 260 -25.39 -1.26 -16.04
N THR A 261 -25.77 -0.10 -16.63
CA THR A 261 -26.79 -0.05 -17.68
C THR A 261 -26.24 -0.36 -19.06
N GLY A 262 -24.90 -0.38 -19.22
CA GLY A 262 -24.27 -0.56 -20.53
C GLY A 262 -24.55 0.55 -21.53
N ALA A 263 -25.31 1.59 -21.12
CA ALA A 263 -25.70 2.68 -21.99
C ALA A 263 -24.52 3.63 -22.29
N SER A 264 -23.60 3.75 -21.37
CA SER A 264 -22.35 4.49 -21.55
C SER A 264 -21.15 3.57 -21.43
N THR A 265 -20.25 3.63 -22.38
CA THR A 265 -18.94 2.99 -22.33
C THR A 265 -17.93 3.79 -21.48
N THR A 266 -18.45 4.62 -20.58
CA THR A 266 -17.63 5.45 -19.68
C THR A 266 -17.50 4.79 -18.34
N VAL A 267 -16.25 4.68 -17.88
CA VAL A 267 -15.90 4.16 -16.55
C VAL A 267 -15.68 5.35 -15.64
N SER A 268 -16.31 5.35 -14.47
CA SER A 268 -16.05 6.34 -13.43
C SER A 268 -14.82 5.91 -12.62
N ALA A 269 -13.94 6.87 -12.32
CA ALA A 269 -12.73 6.62 -11.55
C ALA A 269 -12.74 7.46 -10.27
N LEU A 270 -12.49 6.83 -9.13
CA LEU A 270 -12.37 7.48 -7.82
C LEU A 270 -10.93 7.34 -7.31
N ILE A 271 -10.37 8.44 -6.83
CA ILE A 271 -9.06 8.45 -6.16
C ILE A 271 -9.23 8.02 -4.71
N ASP A 272 -8.25 7.29 -4.18
CA ASP A 272 -8.19 6.89 -2.78
C ASP A 272 -9.49 6.22 -2.29
N PRO A 273 -9.80 5.00 -2.79
CA PRO A 273 -11.02 4.31 -2.42
C PRO A 273 -11.02 3.93 -0.93
N SER A 274 -12.19 4.06 -0.31
CA SER A 274 -12.45 3.49 1.00
C SER A 274 -12.67 1.98 0.91
N HIS A 275 -12.53 1.26 2.01
CA HIS A 275 -12.74 -0.20 2.04
C HIS A 275 -14.11 -0.61 1.49
N ARG A 276 -15.17 0.15 1.80
CA ARG A 276 -16.53 -0.13 1.26
C ARG A 276 -16.61 0.07 -0.25
N GLU A 277 -15.89 1.04 -0.77
CA GLU A 277 -15.82 1.30 -2.21
C GLU A 277 -15.00 0.23 -2.93
N GLU A 278 -13.93 -0.28 -2.30
CA GLU A 278 -13.16 -1.41 -2.82
C GLU A 278 -13.98 -2.70 -2.94
N LEU A 279 -14.91 -2.94 -2.01
CA LEU A 279 -15.81 -4.12 -2.08
C LEU A 279 -16.82 -4.06 -3.24
N VAL A 280 -17.07 -2.89 -3.81
CA VAL A 280 -18.08 -2.67 -4.85
C VAL A 280 -17.46 -2.33 -6.20
N MET A 281 -16.17 -2.01 -6.26
CA MET A 281 -15.47 -1.65 -7.50
C MET A 281 -15.41 -2.82 -8.49
N ASP A 282 -15.40 -2.49 -9.77
CA ASP A 282 -15.24 -3.48 -10.85
C ASP A 282 -13.78 -3.71 -11.21
N GLY A 283 -12.90 -2.72 -10.97
CA GLY A 283 -11.47 -2.83 -11.22
C GLY A 283 -10.66 -1.76 -10.52
N THR A 284 -9.35 -1.88 -10.56
CA THR A 284 -8.41 -0.91 -10.01
C THR A 284 -7.33 -0.57 -11.00
N THR A 285 -6.80 0.64 -10.92
CA THR A 285 -5.54 1.01 -11.58
C THR A 285 -4.67 1.82 -10.66
N THR A 286 -3.40 1.46 -10.56
CA THR A 286 -2.42 2.13 -9.72
C THR A 286 -1.33 2.71 -10.60
N PHE A 287 -1.11 4.01 -10.50
CA PHE A 287 -0.04 4.72 -11.16
C PHE A 287 1.04 5.06 -10.15
N SER A 288 2.29 4.97 -10.56
CA SER A 288 3.41 5.48 -9.78
C SER A 288 4.10 6.60 -10.54
N PHE A 289 4.30 7.74 -9.85
CA PHE A 289 5.01 8.88 -10.38
C PHE A 289 6.08 9.34 -9.39
N ASN A 290 7.14 9.96 -9.91
CA ASN A 290 8.11 10.69 -9.11
C ASN A 290 7.68 12.16 -8.92
N LYS A 291 8.44 12.92 -8.14
CA LYS A 291 8.16 14.34 -7.91
C LYS A 291 8.24 15.21 -9.18
N TYR A 292 8.93 14.76 -10.21
CA TYR A 292 9.00 15.43 -11.52
C TYR A 292 7.80 15.12 -12.40
N GLY A 293 6.95 14.18 -11.96
CA GLY A 293 5.77 13.74 -12.68
C GLY A 293 6.06 12.78 -13.82
N GLU A 294 7.19 12.08 -13.77
CA GLU A 294 7.51 10.98 -14.66
C GLU A 294 6.87 9.70 -14.13
N MET A 295 6.31 8.90 -15.04
CA MET A 295 5.65 7.64 -14.68
C MET A 295 6.69 6.55 -14.45
N CYS A 296 6.76 6.02 -13.22
CA CYS A 296 7.67 4.94 -12.86
C CYS A 296 7.04 3.57 -13.11
N SER A 297 5.77 3.40 -12.79
CA SER A 297 5.07 2.14 -13.04
C SER A 297 3.57 2.34 -13.22
N LEU A 298 2.94 1.34 -13.84
CA LEU A 298 1.50 1.20 -13.99
C LEU A 298 1.12 -0.23 -13.63
N ASP A 299 0.17 -0.38 -12.68
CA ASP A 299 -0.44 -1.65 -12.35
C ASP A 299 -1.93 -1.60 -12.70
N PHE A 300 -2.35 -2.48 -13.60
CA PHE A 300 -3.73 -2.61 -14.02
C PHE A 300 -4.10 -4.09 -14.07
N PRO A 301 -4.63 -4.65 -12.97
CA PRO A 301 -4.97 -6.07 -12.90
C PRO A 301 -6.18 -6.45 -13.77
N GLY A 302 -6.91 -5.46 -14.33
CA GLY A 302 -8.09 -5.68 -15.14
C GLY A 302 -9.37 -5.40 -14.37
N GLY A 303 -10.47 -6.05 -14.77
CA GLY A 303 -11.80 -5.91 -14.18
C GLY A 303 -12.77 -5.09 -15.03
N CYS A 304 -12.33 -4.04 -15.70
CA CYS A 304 -13.15 -3.24 -16.61
C CYS A 304 -12.34 -2.73 -17.81
N GLU A 305 -13.02 -2.41 -18.89
CA GLU A 305 -12.41 -1.85 -20.07
C GLU A 305 -12.18 -0.35 -19.92
N LEU A 306 -10.93 0.10 -19.98
CA LEU A 306 -10.57 1.51 -19.99
C LEU A 306 -10.28 2.00 -21.40
N LYS A 307 -10.94 3.07 -21.80
CA LYS A 307 -10.59 3.76 -23.04
C LYS A 307 -9.26 4.52 -22.86
N PRO A 308 -8.41 4.61 -23.90
CA PRO A 308 -7.13 5.31 -23.81
C PRO A 308 -7.25 6.76 -23.28
N ARG A 309 -8.32 7.46 -23.66
CA ARG A 309 -8.58 8.83 -23.14
C ARG A 309 -8.81 8.86 -21.63
N GLN A 310 -9.55 7.89 -21.09
CA GLN A 310 -9.81 7.78 -19.66
C GLN A 310 -8.52 7.45 -18.89
N LEU A 311 -7.70 6.54 -19.44
CA LEU A 311 -6.39 6.21 -18.87
C LEU A 311 -5.50 7.45 -18.76
N VAL A 312 -5.43 8.27 -19.82
CA VAL A 312 -4.65 9.51 -19.84
C VAL A 312 -5.21 10.52 -18.81
N THR A 313 -6.54 10.61 -18.66
CA THR A 313 -7.15 11.48 -17.66
C THR A 313 -6.78 11.02 -16.25
N CYS A 314 -6.90 9.73 -15.95
CA CYS A 314 -6.49 9.17 -14.66
C CYS A 314 -4.99 9.40 -14.40
N ALA A 315 -4.13 9.19 -15.40
CA ALA A 315 -2.70 9.44 -15.29
C ALA A 315 -2.39 10.92 -14.98
N THR A 316 -3.10 11.85 -15.62
CA THR A 316 -2.92 13.30 -15.39
C THR A 316 -3.34 13.70 -13.98
N LEU A 317 -4.46 13.16 -13.49
CA LEU A 317 -4.92 13.39 -12.11
C LEU A 317 -3.98 12.73 -11.10
N GLY A 318 -3.53 11.49 -11.37
CA GLY A 318 -2.58 10.77 -10.54
C GLY A 318 -1.26 11.49 -10.40
N LYS A 319 -0.72 12.01 -11.52
CA LYS A 319 0.50 12.84 -11.53
C LYS A 319 0.38 14.03 -10.57
N ARG A 320 -0.72 14.80 -10.67
CA ARG A 320 -0.93 15.97 -9.81
C ARG A 320 -1.00 15.56 -8.33
N LYS A 321 -1.74 14.49 -8.02
CA LYS A 321 -1.85 13.99 -6.65
C LYS A 321 -0.53 13.45 -6.10
N CYS A 322 0.27 12.81 -6.92
CA CYS A 322 1.58 12.33 -6.52
C CYS A 322 2.54 13.48 -6.17
N VAL A 323 2.52 14.58 -6.92
CA VAL A 323 3.30 15.78 -6.58
C VAL A 323 2.84 16.37 -5.24
N GLU A 324 1.53 16.49 -5.00
CA GLU A 324 0.99 16.92 -3.71
C GLU A 324 1.47 16.03 -2.55
N LEU A 325 1.50 14.69 -2.76
CA LEU A 325 2.01 13.73 -1.77
C LEU A 325 3.51 13.89 -1.51
N CYS A 326 4.29 14.14 -2.56
CA CYS A 326 5.72 14.42 -2.41
C CYS A 326 5.97 15.68 -1.57
N GLU A 327 5.19 16.74 -1.78
CA GLU A 327 5.29 17.98 -0.99
C GLU A 327 4.94 17.73 0.49
N ILE A 328 3.88 16.95 0.77
CA ILE A 328 3.51 16.56 2.14
C ILE A 328 4.66 15.78 2.80
N LEU A 329 5.25 14.84 2.07
CA LEU A 329 6.37 14.03 2.57
C LEU A 329 7.60 14.92 2.87
N GLU A 330 7.97 15.79 1.95
CA GLU A 330 9.11 16.70 2.14
C GLU A 330 8.90 17.64 3.33
N THR A 331 7.69 18.18 3.49
CA THR A 331 7.34 19.06 4.63
C THR A 331 7.37 18.30 5.96
N SER A 332 7.01 17.03 5.97
CA SER A 332 6.96 16.22 7.20
C SER A 332 8.32 15.69 7.63
N LEU A 333 9.33 15.71 6.75
CA LEU A 333 10.71 15.27 7.04
C LEU A 333 11.60 16.40 7.59
N VAL A 334 11.17 17.65 7.53
CA VAL A 334 11.83 18.82 8.11
C VAL A 334 11.48 18.95 9.58
#